data_ffa9c149ba4280f765fea78ad6d68457
#
_entry.id   ffa9c149ba4280f765fea78ad6d68457
#
_cell.length_a   1.000
_cell.length_b   1.000
_cell.length_c   1.000
_cell.angle_alpha   90.00
_cell.angle_beta   90.00
_cell.angle_gamma   90.00
#
_symmetry.space_group_name_H-M   'P 1'
#
loop_
_entity.id
_entity.type
_entity.pdbx_description
1 polymer ?
#
loop_
_entity_poly.entity_id
_entity_poly.type
_entity_poly.pdbx_seq_one_letter_code
_entity_poly.pdbx_strand_id
1 'polypeptide(L)'
;MSVLGVNMSLSEKQILDMKLILVFALVIFLYISTSVRNDKRYLLANEVTFKNIEQPLITEEVVNKLLIQNKGSVKNIKKVALALNSIESVLDANPYVRNSEVYVSVNGSVGVDVLQKKPLARVQTKESYYIDEEGKKMPTSPNFAVRVPLVSGDGVESNLNNMFKLLKSIDSDSFYKKEIVEIIVSKKGKYKLLLREFDLFIDFGTTENIELKLNNFKAFYKKATKDKTINKYKYVNLQIASQVICTKI
;
A
#
# COMPACT_ATOMS: atom_id res chain seq x y z
N MET A 1 -86.35 -33.74 5.35
CA MET A 1 -84.95 -34.01 5.69
C MET A 1 -84.23 -32.66 5.63
N SER A 2 -84.06 -32.02 6.79
CA SER A 2 -83.38 -30.73 6.95
C SER A 2 -81.92 -30.96 7.21
N VAL A 3 -81.06 -30.53 6.35
CA VAL A 3 -79.63 -30.53 6.57
C VAL A 3 -79.28 -29.29 7.41
N LEU A 4 -78.99 -29.49 8.69
CA LEU A 4 -78.47 -28.47 9.60
C LEU A 4 -77.12 -27.99 9.13
N GLY A 5 -77.07 -26.80 8.58
CA GLY A 5 -75.85 -26.05 8.36
C GLY A 5 -75.33 -25.58 9.71
N VAL A 6 -74.27 -26.17 10.20
CA VAL A 6 -73.53 -25.68 11.39
C VAL A 6 -72.75 -24.43 10.99
N ASN A 7 -73.32 -23.25 11.23
CA ASN A 7 -72.61 -22.00 11.20
C ASN A 7 -71.76 -21.89 12.48
N MET A 8 -70.54 -22.34 12.44
CA MET A 8 -69.56 -22.08 13.52
C MET A 8 -69.10 -20.63 13.40
N SER A 9 -69.66 -19.73 14.20
CA SER A 9 -69.12 -18.39 14.40
C SER A 9 -67.84 -18.53 15.23
N LEU A 10 -66.72 -18.23 14.64
CA LEU A 10 -65.45 -18.15 15.34
C LEU A 10 -65.52 -17.04 16.42
N SER A 11 -65.11 -17.34 17.66
CA SER A 11 -65.04 -16.33 18.72
C SER A 11 -64.03 -15.25 18.37
N GLU A 12 -64.22 -14.01 18.83
CA GLU A 12 -63.31 -12.88 18.54
C GLU A 12 -61.85 -13.22 18.84
N LYS A 13 -61.62 -14.00 19.92
CA LYS A 13 -60.28 -14.48 20.30
C LYS A 13 -59.70 -15.43 19.28
N GLN A 14 -60.48 -16.36 18.71
CA GLN A 14 -60.01 -17.28 17.67
C GLN A 14 -59.69 -16.51 16.36
N ILE A 15 -60.44 -15.46 16.04
CA ILE A 15 -60.17 -14.59 14.89
C ILE A 15 -58.87 -13.81 15.10
N LEU A 16 -58.60 -13.33 16.32
CA LEU A 16 -57.37 -12.63 16.66
C LEU A 16 -56.14 -13.55 16.58
N ASP A 17 -56.26 -14.76 17.16
CA ASP A 17 -55.20 -15.77 17.11
C ASP A 17 -54.89 -16.21 15.66
N MET A 18 -55.91 -16.39 14.84
CA MET A 18 -55.75 -16.72 13.42
C MET A 18 -55.08 -15.59 12.61
N LYS A 19 -55.39 -14.32 12.90
CA LYS A 19 -54.70 -13.16 12.29
C LYS A 19 -53.25 -13.11 12.73
N LEU A 20 -52.93 -13.39 13.95
CA LEU A 20 -51.58 -13.39 14.50
C LEU A 20 -50.73 -14.52 13.87
N ILE A 21 -51.30 -15.71 13.70
CA ILE A 21 -50.66 -16.83 13.02
C ILE A 21 -50.38 -16.49 11.52
N LEU A 22 -51.33 -15.82 10.88
CA LEU A 22 -51.20 -15.43 9.48
C LEU A 22 -50.09 -14.38 9.26
N VAL A 23 -50.00 -13.40 10.21
CA VAL A 23 -48.91 -12.42 10.18
C VAL A 23 -47.56 -13.09 10.40
N PHE A 24 -47.50 -14.03 11.36
CA PHE A 24 -46.27 -14.76 11.64
C PHE A 24 -45.83 -15.62 10.44
N ALA A 25 -46.77 -16.30 9.79
CA ALA A 25 -46.53 -17.07 8.57
C ALA A 25 -46.05 -16.18 7.40
N LEU A 26 -46.62 -14.96 7.28
CA LEU A 26 -46.20 -13.98 6.28
C LEU A 26 -44.75 -13.53 6.53
N VAL A 27 -44.38 -13.23 7.78
CA VAL A 27 -43.01 -12.83 8.15
C VAL A 27 -42.02 -13.95 7.84
N ILE A 28 -42.35 -15.18 8.20
CA ILE A 28 -41.51 -16.36 7.90
C ILE A 28 -41.36 -16.53 6.37
N PHE A 29 -42.46 -16.41 5.63
CA PHE A 29 -42.45 -16.50 4.17
C PHE A 29 -41.57 -15.43 3.54
N LEU A 30 -41.68 -14.17 3.99
CA LEU A 30 -40.83 -13.08 3.52
C LEU A 30 -39.36 -13.30 3.84
N TYR A 31 -39.07 -13.80 5.05
CA TYR A 31 -37.71 -14.13 5.46
C TYR A 31 -37.09 -15.21 4.58
N ILE A 32 -37.81 -16.34 4.37
CA ILE A 32 -37.38 -17.44 3.52
C ILE A 32 -37.21 -16.96 2.07
N SER A 33 -38.20 -16.21 1.54
CA SER A 33 -38.14 -15.67 0.17
C SER A 33 -36.96 -14.73 -0.04
N THR A 34 -36.66 -13.91 0.95
CA THR A 34 -35.51 -12.98 0.90
C THR A 34 -34.18 -13.73 0.97
N SER A 35 -34.09 -14.72 1.86
CA SER A 35 -32.92 -15.58 1.99
C SER A 35 -32.62 -16.34 0.71
N VAL A 36 -33.61 -17.01 0.12
CA VAL A 36 -33.47 -17.75 -1.15
C VAL A 36 -33.09 -16.83 -2.32
N ARG A 37 -33.65 -15.61 -2.36
CA ARG A 37 -33.28 -14.63 -3.40
C ARG A 37 -31.84 -14.13 -3.23
N ASN A 38 -31.41 -13.90 -1.97
CA ASN A 38 -30.05 -13.48 -1.70
C ASN A 38 -29.01 -14.55 -2.05
N ASP A 39 -29.31 -15.83 -1.77
CA ASP A 39 -28.45 -16.98 -2.09
C ASP A 39 -28.30 -17.23 -3.60
N LYS A 40 -29.28 -16.81 -4.40
CA LYS A 40 -29.26 -16.92 -5.86
C LYS A 40 -28.57 -15.73 -6.55
N ARG A 41 -28.17 -14.70 -5.81
CA ARG A 41 -27.44 -13.56 -6.40
C ARG A 41 -26.01 -13.95 -6.69
N TYR A 42 -25.64 -13.92 -7.97
CA TYR A 42 -24.26 -14.04 -8.42
C TYR A 42 -23.58 -12.69 -8.32
N LEU A 43 -22.27 -12.72 -8.07
CA LEU A 43 -21.45 -11.51 -8.11
C LEU A 43 -21.37 -11.01 -9.55
N LEU A 44 -21.47 -9.70 -9.71
CA LEU A 44 -21.34 -9.03 -11.01
C LEU A 44 -19.85 -8.85 -11.37
N ALA A 45 -19.46 -7.72 -11.89
CA ALA A 45 -18.07 -7.44 -12.23
C ALA A 45 -17.24 -7.09 -11.01
N ASN A 46 -15.91 -7.28 -11.10
CA ASN A 46 -14.96 -6.72 -10.13
C ASN A 46 -14.69 -5.28 -10.45
N GLU A 47 -14.56 -4.45 -9.43
CA GLU A 47 -14.06 -3.09 -9.53
C GLU A 47 -12.81 -2.99 -8.65
N VAL A 48 -11.65 -2.85 -9.27
CA VAL A 48 -10.37 -2.73 -8.57
C VAL A 48 -9.99 -1.27 -8.50
N THR A 49 -9.84 -0.75 -7.30
CA THR A 49 -9.42 0.64 -7.05
C THR A 49 -8.07 0.66 -6.37
N PHE A 50 -7.12 1.42 -6.93
CA PHE A 50 -5.84 1.67 -6.29
C PHE A 50 -5.85 3.00 -5.56
N LYS A 51 -5.49 3.00 -4.27
CA LYS A 51 -5.47 4.22 -3.43
C LYS A 51 -4.25 5.13 -3.71
N ASN A 52 -3.19 4.62 -4.36
CA ASN A 52 -2.03 5.41 -4.81
C ASN A 52 -1.55 4.95 -6.18
N ILE A 53 -2.02 5.66 -7.22
CA ILE A 53 -1.87 5.28 -8.64
C ILE A 53 -0.57 5.80 -9.27
N GLU A 54 0.13 6.77 -8.63
CA GLU A 54 1.28 7.45 -9.24
C GLU A 54 2.39 6.50 -9.72
N GLN A 55 2.49 5.31 -9.12
CA GLN A 55 3.57 4.35 -9.38
C GLN A 55 3.02 2.92 -9.37
N PRO A 56 2.48 2.41 -10.48
CA PRO A 56 1.79 1.12 -10.53
C PRO A 56 2.78 -0.06 -10.47
N LEU A 57 3.12 -0.50 -9.26
CA LEU A 57 3.97 -1.68 -9.02
C LEU A 57 3.25 -2.98 -9.33
N ILE A 58 1.93 -3.00 -9.13
CA ILE A 58 1.01 -4.09 -9.47
C ILE A 58 -0.10 -3.54 -10.36
N THR A 59 -0.53 -4.30 -11.35
CA THR A 59 -1.60 -3.90 -12.28
C THR A 59 -2.95 -4.50 -11.87
N GLU A 60 -4.03 -3.90 -12.35
CA GLU A 60 -5.39 -4.42 -12.18
C GLU A 60 -5.53 -5.85 -12.72
N GLU A 61 -4.86 -6.15 -13.82
CA GLU A 61 -4.86 -7.51 -14.41
C GLU A 61 -4.27 -8.55 -13.46
N VAL A 62 -3.17 -8.20 -12.75
CA VAL A 62 -2.55 -9.10 -11.78
C VAL A 62 -3.47 -9.31 -10.57
N VAL A 63 -4.12 -8.24 -10.08
CA VAL A 63 -5.10 -8.33 -8.98
C VAL A 63 -6.28 -9.20 -9.42
N ASN A 64 -6.85 -8.96 -10.58
CA ASN A 64 -7.95 -9.77 -11.13
C ASN A 64 -7.54 -11.24 -11.30
N LYS A 65 -6.32 -11.53 -11.76
CA LYS A 65 -5.80 -12.88 -11.85
C LYS A 65 -5.71 -13.57 -10.50
N LEU A 66 -5.24 -12.88 -9.47
CA LEU A 66 -5.20 -13.42 -8.10
C LEU A 66 -6.59 -13.71 -7.54
N LEU A 67 -7.58 -12.86 -7.85
CA LEU A 67 -8.98 -13.08 -7.48
C LEU A 67 -9.56 -14.31 -8.15
N ILE A 68 -9.27 -14.53 -9.44
CA ILE A 68 -9.81 -15.64 -10.24
C ILE A 68 -9.14 -16.97 -9.87
N GLN A 69 -7.82 -16.99 -9.68
CA GLN A 69 -7.07 -18.22 -9.40
C GLN A 69 -7.50 -18.93 -8.12
N ASN A 70 -8.00 -18.17 -7.14
CA ASN A 70 -8.38 -18.75 -5.86
C ASN A 70 -9.78 -19.39 -5.83
N LYS A 71 -10.70 -19.07 -6.71
CA LYS A 71 -12.07 -19.64 -6.67
C LYS A 71 -12.79 -19.72 -8.03
N GLY A 72 -12.10 -19.68 -9.17
CA GLY A 72 -12.74 -19.66 -10.49
C GLY A 72 -13.29 -18.26 -10.84
N SER A 73 -14.06 -18.16 -11.94
CA SER A 73 -14.63 -16.88 -12.36
C SER A 73 -15.51 -16.30 -11.25
N VAL A 74 -15.19 -15.10 -10.77
CA VAL A 74 -15.96 -14.40 -9.72
C VAL A 74 -17.43 -14.25 -10.09
N LYS A 75 -17.76 -14.23 -11.38
CA LYS A 75 -19.13 -14.17 -11.89
C LYS A 75 -20.02 -15.36 -11.52
N ASN A 76 -19.42 -16.49 -11.12
CA ASN A 76 -20.15 -17.73 -10.80
C ASN A 76 -20.14 -18.08 -9.30
N ILE A 77 -19.60 -17.23 -8.44
CA ILE A 77 -19.54 -17.48 -7.00
C ILE A 77 -20.80 -16.90 -6.35
N LYS A 78 -21.51 -17.74 -5.58
CA LYS A 78 -22.60 -17.27 -4.75
C LYS A 78 -22.06 -16.29 -3.70
N LYS A 79 -22.74 -15.17 -3.48
CA LYS A 79 -22.33 -14.11 -2.55
C LYS A 79 -21.96 -14.64 -1.16
N VAL A 80 -22.68 -15.64 -0.66
CA VAL A 80 -22.48 -16.28 0.65
C VAL A 80 -21.21 -17.14 0.70
N ALA A 81 -20.75 -17.64 -0.46
CA ALA A 81 -19.55 -18.51 -0.54
C ALA A 81 -18.24 -17.74 -0.69
N LEU A 82 -18.28 -16.41 -0.80
CA LEU A 82 -17.11 -15.58 -0.96
C LEU A 82 -16.44 -15.35 0.40
N ALA A 83 -15.32 -16.01 0.63
CA ALA A 83 -14.51 -15.79 1.82
C ALA A 83 -13.64 -14.55 1.61
N LEU A 84 -14.17 -13.35 1.87
CA LEU A 84 -13.49 -12.06 1.68
C LEU A 84 -12.11 -12.04 2.34
N ASN A 85 -12.04 -12.45 3.62
CA ASN A 85 -10.78 -12.49 4.36
C ASN A 85 -9.72 -13.40 3.72
N SER A 86 -10.13 -14.49 3.05
CA SER A 86 -9.16 -15.36 2.35
C SER A 86 -8.62 -14.70 1.09
N ILE A 87 -9.41 -13.87 0.42
CA ILE A 87 -8.99 -13.10 -0.74
C ILE A 87 -8.04 -11.97 -0.32
N GLU A 88 -8.38 -11.23 0.72
CA GLU A 88 -7.50 -10.22 1.31
C GLU A 88 -6.15 -10.81 1.69
N SER A 89 -6.14 -11.97 2.38
CA SER A 89 -4.89 -12.66 2.75
C SER A 89 -4.02 -13.00 1.55
N VAL A 90 -4.61 -13.37 0.42
CA VAL A 90 -3.87 -13.66 -0.82
C VAL A 90 -3.32 -12.40 -1.47
N LEU A 91 -4.10 -11.32 -1.47
CA LEU A 91 -3.65 -10.02 -1.98
C LEU A 91 -2.54 -9.44 -1.11
N ASP A 92 -2.69 -9.50 0.22
CA ASP A 92 -1.70 -9.00 1.17
C ASP A 92 -0.40 -9.82 1.18
N ALA A 93 -0.44 -11.08 0.75
CA ALA A 93 0.76 -11.89 0.52
C ALA A 93 1.56 -11.45 -0.71
N ASN A 94 1.00 -10.60 -1.58
CA ASN A 94 1.72 -10.06 -2.72
C ASN A 94 2.80 -9.07 -2.26
N PRO A 95 4.07 -9.18 -2.71
CA PRO A 95 5.17 -8.36 -2.21
C PRO A 95 5.00 -6.85 -2.47
N TYR A 96 4.14 -6.45 -3.40
CA TYR A 96 3.87 -5.05 -3.74
C TYR A 96 2.66 -4.47 -3.02
N VAL A 97 1.86 -5.30 -2.35
CA VAL A 97 0.66 -4.88 -1.61
C VAL A 97 1.04 -4.60 -0.16
N ARG A 98 0.62 -3.47 0.35
CA ARG A 98 0.75 -3.12 1.77
C ARG A 98 -0.46 -3.58 2.56
N ASN A 99 -1.64 -3.34 2.00
CA ASN A 99 -2.94 -3.71 2.55
C ASN A 99 -3.97 -3.78 1.43
N SER A 100 -4.91 -4.68 1.54
CA SER A 100 -6.06 -4.75 0.66
C SER A 100 -7.35 -4.81 1.46
N GLU A 101 -8.43 -4.32 0.88
CA GLU A 101 -9.77 -4.37 1.44
C GLU A 101 -10.71 -4.87 0.36
N VAL A 102 -11.38 -6.00 0.62
CA VAL A 102 -12.30 -6.62 -0.32
C VAL A 102 -13.72 -6.55 0.23
N TYR A 103 -14.62 -5.97 -0.54
CA TYR A 103 -16.01 -5.79 -0.11
C TYR A 103 -16.99 -6.14 -1.23
N VAL A 104 -18.22 -6.41 -0.84
CA VAL A 104 -19.31 -6.66 -1.78
C VAL A 104 -20.32 -5.53 -1.67
N SER A 105 -20.54 -4.83 -2.77
CA SER A 105 -21.50 -3.75 -2.88
C SER A 105 -22.94 -4.27 -2.86
N VAL A 106 -23.89 -3.40 -2.56
CA VAL A 106 -25.34 -3.74 -2.48
C VAL A 106 -25.86 -4.31 -3.79
N ASN A 107 -25.34 -3.83 -4.91
CA ASN A 107 -25.69 -4.32 -6.26
C ASN A 107 -25.09 -5.71 -6.59
N GLY A 108 -24.21 -6.25 -5.75
CA GLY A 108 -23.54 -7.53 -5.94
C GLY A 108 -22.20 -7.45 -6.70
N SER A 109 -21.65 -6.25 -6.95
CA SER A 109 -20.28 -6.12 -7.44
C SER A 109 -19.27 -6.34 -6.32
N VAL A 110 -18.12 -6.93 -6.66
CA VAL A 110 -16.96 -7.04 -5.75
C VAL A 110 -16.06 -5.85 -5.96
N GLY A 111 -15.88 -5.06 -4.90
CA GLY A 111 -14.90 -3.99 -4.87
C GLY A 111 -13.61 -4.48 -4.20
N VAL A 112 -12.48 -4.03 -4.70
CA VAL A 112 -11.15 -4.31 -4.15
C VAL A 112 -10.35 -3.02 -4.10
N ASP A 113 -10.09 -2.54 -2.89
CA ASP A 113 -9.21 -1.41 -2.64
C ASP A 113 -7.82 -1.92 -2.34
N VAL A 114 -6.83 -1.54 -3.15
CA VAL A 114 -5.44 -1.96 -2.98
C VAL A 114 -4.58 -0.76 -2.62
N LEU A 115 -3.93 -0.83 -1.46
CA LEU A 115 -2.87 0.09 -1.06
C LEU A 115 -1.52 -0.57 -1.36
N GLN A 116 -0.77 0.00 -2.30
CA GLN A 116 0.55 -0.50 -2.66
C GLN A 116 1.61 -0.03 -1.67
N LYS A 117 2.67 -0.82 -1.50
CA LYS A 117 3.89 -0.40 -0.78
C LYS A 117 4.58 0.73 -1.51
N LYS A 118 5.22 1.61 -0.75
CA LYS A 118 6.00 2.74 -1.27
C LYS A 118 7.49 2.44 -1.14
N PRO A 119 8.22 2.27 -2.26
CA PRO A 119 9.67 2.17 -2.23
C PRO A 119 10.32 3.48 -1.78
N LEU A 120 11.35 3.39 -0.93
CA LEU A 120 12.18 4.53 -0.52
C LEU A 120 13.53 4.55 -1.24
N ALA A 121 14.07 3.39 -1.60
CA ALA A 121 15.32 3.29 -2.33
C ALA A 121 15.38 2.00 -3.13
N ARG A 122 16.19 2.01 -4.20
CA ARG A 122 16.57 0.80 -4.95
C ARG A 122 17.98 0.39 -4.54
N VAL A 123 18.11 -0.77 -3.94
CA VAL A 123 19.41 -1.35 -3.63
C VAL A 123 19.94 -2.10 -4.84
N GLN A 124 21.21 -1.88 -5.15
CA GLN A 124 21.93 -2.59 -6.19
C GLN A 124 23.21 -3.16 -5.60
N THR A 125 23.16 -4.44 -5.29
CA THR A 125 24.28 -5.25 -4.83
C THR A 125 24.44 -6.43 -5.79
N LYS A 126 24.56 -7.67 -5.29
CA LYS A 126 24.50 -8.87 -6.13
C LYS A 126 23.11 -9.06 -6.76
N GLU A 127 22.08 -8.70 -6.01
CA GLU A 127 20.69 -8.70 -6.43
C GLU A 127 20.14 -7.28 -6.35
N SER A 128 19.15 -6.96 -7.20
CA SER A 128 18.48 -5.67 -7.18
C SER A 128 17.12 -5.81 -6.51
N TYR A 129 16.86 -4.98 -5.48
CA TYR A 129 15.60 -4.95 -4.75
C TYR A 129 15.29 -3.55 -4.26
N TYR A 130 14.06 -3.31 -3.86
CA TYR A 130 13.67 -2.07 -3.19
C TYR A 130 13.70 -2.24 -1.66
N ILE A 131 13.87 -1.13 -0.95
CA ILE A 131 13.53 -0.99 0.47
C ILE A 131 12.25 -0.17 0.53
N ASP A 132 11.21 -0.72 1.18
CA ASP A 132 9.92 -0.08 1.33
C ASP A 132 9.87 0.90 2.52
N GLU A 133 8.75 1.59 2.68
CA GLU A 133 8.50 2.56 3.75
C GLU A 133 8.51 1.98 5.17
N GLU A 134 8.51 0.65 5.30
CA GLU A 134 8.65 -0.09 6.56
C GLU A 134 10.09 -0.58 6.79
N GLY A 135 11.00 -0.35 5.85
CA GLY A 135 12.39 -0.82 5.90
C GLY A 135 12.55 -2.28 5.48
N LYS A 136 11.53 -2.88 4.88
CA LYS A 136 11.56 -4.28 4.42
C LYS A 136 12.05 -4.36 2.98
N LYS A 137 12.70 -5.48 2.66
CA LYS A 137 13.09 -5.79 1.28
C LYS A 137 11.84 -6.12 0.44
N MET A 138 11.79 -5.57 -0.75
CA MET A 138 10.73 -5.79 -1.73
C MET A 138 11.36 -6.02 -3.10
N PRO A 139 10.92 -7.01 -3.90
CA PRO A 139 11.46 -7.24 -5.23
C PRO A 139 11.22 -6.06 -6.17
N THR A 140 12.04 -5.95 -7.21
CA THR A 140 11.79 -4.96 -8.29
C THR A 140 10.57 -5.38 -9.09
N SER A 141 9.70 -4.42 -9.41
CA SER A 141 8.53 -4.70 -10.24
C SER A 141 8.91 -4.79 -11.73
N PRO A 142 8.37 -5.77 -12.46
CA PRO A 142 8.52 -5.82 -13.91
C PRO A 142 7.66 -4.77 -14.62
N ASN A 143 6.63 -4.23 -13.95
CA ASN A 143 5.66 -3.32 -14.54
C ASN A 143 6.13 -1.86 -14.51
N PHE A 144 6.83 -1.46 -13.44
CA PHE A 144 7.21 -0.07 -13.24
C PHE A 144 8.52 0.07 -12.47
N ALA A 145 9.42 0.92 -12.99
CA ALA A 145 10.65 1.31 -12.31
C ALA A 145 10.43 2.61 -11.53
N VAL A 146 10.39 2.51 -10.21
CA VAL A 146 10.16 3.65 -9.32
C VAL A 146 11.38 4.57 -9.29
N ARG A 147 11.15 5.88 -9.34
CA ARG A 147 12.20 6.90 -9.20
C ARG A 147 12.51 7.14 -7.74
N VAL A 148 13.48 6.42 -7.23
CA VAL A 148 14.00 6.53 -5.87
C VAL A 148 15.52 6.53 -5.91
N PRO A 149 16.22 6.99 -4.86
CA PRO A 149 17.68 6.93 -4.79
C PRO A 149 18.21 5.51 -4.97
N LEU A 150 19.32 5.39 -5.69
CA LEU A 150 20.07 4.14 -5.78
C LEU A 150 20.91 3.97 -4.51
N VAL A 151 20.92 2.78 -3.93
CA VAL A 151 21.81 2.44 -2.81
C VAL A 151 22.78 1.38 -3.27
N SER A 152 24.07 1.66 -3.11
CA SER A 152 25.16 0.79 -3.53
C SER A 152 26.23 0.67 -2.44
N GLY A 153 27.16 -0.25 -2.63
CA GLY A 153 28.34 -0.40 -1.77
C GLY A 153 28.33 -1.67 -0.90
N ASP A 154 29.52 -2.06 -0.45
CA ASP A 154 29.76 -3.32 0.28
C ASP A 154 29.19 -3.32 1.71
N GLY A 155 28.77 -2.17 2.23
CA GLY A 155 28.24 -2.03 3.59
C GLY A 155 26.72 -2.12 3.67
N VAL A 156 26.00 -2.25 2.57
CA VAL A 156 24.54 -2.19 2.52
C VAL A 156 23.89 -3.23 3.44
N GLU A 157 24.21 -4.49 3.27
CA GLU A 157 23.56 -5.60 3.99
C GLU A 157 23.80 -5.56 5.50
N SER A 158 24.96 -5.07 5.93
CA SER A 158 25.30 -4.98 7.37
C SER A 158 24.77 -3.71 8.04
N ASN A 159 24.24 -2.74 7.28
CA ASN A 159 23.81 -1.44 7.78
C ASN A 159 22.35 -1.09 7.44
N LEU A 160 21.50 -2.07 7.15
CA LEU A 160 20.11 -1.86 6.71
C LEU A 160 19.32 -0.94 7.63
N ASN A 161 19.39 -1.13 8.95
CA ASN A 161 18.65 -0.33 9.92
C ASN A 161 19.07 1.15 9.92
N ASN A 162 20.38 1.40 9.87
CA ASN A 162 20.90 2.78 9.84
C ASN A 162 20.62 3.44 8.47
N MET A 163 20.74 2.67 7.39
CA MET A 163 20.37 3.11 6.07
C MET A 163 18.88 3.49 6.00
N PHE A 164 18.00 2.69 6.58
CA PHE A 164 16.58 2.99 6.63
C PHE A 164 16.27 4.30 7.36
N LYS A 165 16.95 4.58 8.48
CA LYS A 165 16.81 5.88 9.18
C LYS A 165 17.17 7.03 8.26
N LEU A 166 18.28 6.94 7.53
CA LEU A 166 18.72 7.97 6.59
C LEU A 166 17.71 8.12 5.44
N LEU A 167 17.26 7.03 4.84
CA LEU A 167 16.25 7.04 3.77
C LEU A 167 14.95 7.68 4.20
N LYS A 168 14.49 7.41 5.41
CA LYS A 168 13.28 8.01 5.97
C LYS A 168 13.42 9.52 6.15
N SER A 169 14.56 9.99 6.62
CA SER A 169 14.84 11.42 6.71
C SER A 169 14.93 12.10 5.34
N ILE A 170 15.48 11.42 4.34
CA ILE A 170 15.52 11.89 2.94
C ILE A 170 14.11 11.97 2.35
N ASP A 171 13.27 10.93 2.52
CA ASP A 171 11.90 10.90 1.97
C ASP A 171 10.97 11.92 2.63
N SER A 172 11.22 12.28 3.89
CA SER A 172 10.43 13.29 4.64
C SER A 172 10.66 14.73 4.18
N ASP A 173 11.76 15.02 3.50
CA ASP A 173 12.10 16.35 2.99
C ASP A 173 12.06 16.38 1.46
N SER A 174 11.16 17.18 0.88
CA SER A 174 10.95 17.29 -0.56
C SER A 174 12.21 17.70 -1.35
N PHE A 175 13.11 18.50 -0.73
CA PHE A 175 14.38 18.87 -1.33
C PHE A 175 15.29 17.65 -1.48
N TYR A 176 15.51 16.89 -0.41
CA TYR A 176 16.38 15.71 -0.46
C TYR A 176 15.81 14.59 -1.32
N LYS A 177 14.51 14.38 -1.27
CA LYS A 177 13.80 13.42 -2.10
C LYS A 177 14.01 13.69 -3.60
N LYS A 178 14.11 14.97 -3.98
CA LYS A 178 14.35 15.39 -5.37
C LYS A 178 15.81 15.33 -5.74
N GLU A 179 16.71 15.79 -4.84
CA GLU A 179 18.11 16.06 -5.18
C GLU A 179 19.03 14.83 -5.01
N ILE A 180 18.76 13.94 -4.04
CA ILE A 180 19.62 12.78 -3.82
C ILE A 180 19.27 11.68 -4.83
N VAL A 181 20.27 11.25 -5.59
CA VAL A 181 20.12 10.19 -6.62
C VAL A 181 20.84 8.91 -6.26
N GLU A 182 21.91 9.01 -5.46
CA GLU A 182 22.66 7.82 -5.02
C GLU A 182 23.16 7.95 -3.60
N ILE A 183 23.21 6.80 -2.91
CA ILE A 183 23.73 6.64 -1.55
C ILE A 183 24.71 5.47 -1.59
N ILE A 184 25.98 5.75 -1.32
CA ILE A 184 27.02 4.72 -1.26
C ILE A 184 27.32 4.39 0.20
N VAL A 185 27.22 3.10 0.55
CA VAL A 185 27.41 2.60 1.91
C VAL A 185 28.72 1.82 2.01
N SER A 186 29.65 2.30 2.81
CA SER A 186 30.92 1.61 3.06
C SER A 186 30.75 0.49 4.10
N LYS A 187 31.68 -0.50 4.10
CA LYS A 187 31.73 -1.58 5.11
C LYS A 187 31.76 -1.06 6.55
N LYS A 188 32.30 0.14 6.77
CA LYS A 188 32.38 0.79 8.10
C LYS A 188 31.10 1.55 8.48
N GLY A 189 30.00 1.42 7.70
CA GLY A 189 28.75 2.13 7.97
C GLY A 189 28.80 3.63 7.74
N LYS A 190 29.71 4.10 6.89
CA LYS A 190 29.76 5.50 6.45
C LYS A 190 29.02 5.65 5.13
N TYR A 191 28.32 6.77 4.98
CA TYR A 191 27.46 7.09 3.86
C TYR A 191 28.05 8.24 3.03
N LYS A 192 28.00 8.10 1.71
CA LYS A 192 28.23 9.19 0.76
C LYS A 192 26.97 9.39 -0.05
N LEU A 193 26.60 10.64 -0.29
CA LEU A 193 25.40 11.00 -1.05
C LEU A 193 25.81 11.73 -2.33
N LEU A 194 25.12 11.44 -3.42
CA LEU A 194 25.31 12.11 -4.71
C LEU A 194 24.06 12.90 -5.06
N LEU A 195 24.26 14.09 -5.61
CA LEU A 195 23.18 14.97 -6.02
C LEU A 195 22.85 14.80 -7.53
N ARG A 196 21.64 15.21 -7.89
CA ARG A 196 21.15 15.16 -9.27
C ARG A 196 21.79 16.21 -10.20
N GLU A 197 21.83 17.45 -9.73
CA GLU A 197 22.17 18.60 -10.59
C GLU A 197 23.66 18.93 -10.60
N PHE A 198 24.40 18.49 -9.59
CA PHE A 198 25.79 18.88 -9.42
C PHE A 198 26.68 17.66 -9.19
N ASP A 199 27.85 17.67 -9.82
CA ASP A 199 28.91 16.67 -9.53
C ASP A 199 29.56 16.95 -8.17
N LEU A 200 28.72 16.87 -7.14
CA LEU A 200 29.05 17.17 -5.74
C LEU A 200 28.83 15.94 -4.87
N PHE A 201 29.90 15.44 -4.28
CA PHE A 201 29.86 14.34 -3.34
C PHE A 201 29.71 14.86 -1.92
N ILE A 202 28.73 14.33 -1.20
CA ILE A 202 28.51 14.63 0.21
C ILE A 202 29.06 13.45 1.03
N ASP A 203 30.15 13.66 1.74
CA ASP A 203 30.65 12.72 2.75
C ASP A 203 29.84 12.90 4.05
N PHE A 204 28.76 12.13 4.15
CA PHE A 204 27.80 12.24 5.25
C PHE A 204 28.32 11.61 6.54
N GLY A 205 29.23 10.64 6.44
CA GLY A 205 29.71 9.86 7.56
C GLY A 205 28.68 8.89 8.13
N THR A 206 28.54 8.82 9.44
CA THR A 206 27.57 7.95 10.13
C THR A 206 26.18 8.56 10.19
N THR A 207 25.20 7.78 10.62
CA THR A 207 23.79 8.22 10.82
C THR A 207 23.56 8.92 12.18
N GLU A 208 24.61 9.36 12.83
CA GLU A 208 24.49 10.22 14.01
C GLU A 208 24.10 11.65 13.58
N ASN A 209 23.19 12.27 14.31
CA ASN A 209 22.73 13.65 14.05
C ASN A 209 22.26 13.92 12.61
N ILE A 210 21.52 12.96 12.00
CA ILE A 210 21.06 13.05 10.59
C ILE A 210 20.42 14.40 10.30
N GLU A 211 19.43 14.80 11.10
CA GLU A 211 18.67 16.04 10.86
C GLU A 211 19.56 17.29 10.89
N LEU A 212 20.49 17.36 11.85
CA LEU A 212 21.41 18.50 11.94
C LEU A 212 22.31 18.58 10.71
N LYS A 213 22.90 17.46 10.29
CA LYS A 213 23.74 17.37 9.08
C LYS A 213 22.98 17.77 7.83
N LEU A 214 21.75 17.24 7.67
CA LEU A 214 20.89 17.61 6.55
C LEU A 214 20.54 19.10 6.58
N ASN A 215 20.12 19.66 7.71
CA ASN A 215 19.79 21.07 7.81
C ASN A 215 20.99 21.98 7.47
N ASN A 216 22.17 21.65 7.97
CA ASN A 216 23.39 22.40 7.68
C ASN A 216 23.77 22.32 6.18
N PHE A 217 23.67 21.13 5.57
CA PHE A 217 23.89 20.99 4.14
C PHE A 217 22.87 21.79 3.32
N LYS A 218 21.60 21.76 3.68
CA LYS A 218 20.54 22.52 2.99
C LYS A 218 20.78 24.02 3.05
N ALA A 219 21.25 24.53 4.19
CA ALA A 219 21.63 25.93 4.34
C ALA A 219 22.82 26.30 3.46
N PHE A 220 23.88 25.46 3.46
CA PHE A 220 25.03 25.61 2.58
C PHE A 220 24.61 25.62 1.09
N TYR A 221 23.82 24.60 0.68
CA TYR A 221 23.35 24.45 -0.70
C TYR A 221 22.61 25.70 -1.18
N LYS A 222 21.63 26.18 -0.38
CA LYS A 222 20.89 27.40 -0.71
C LYS A 222 21.81 28.62 -0.88
N LYS A 223 22.79 28.80 0.02
CA LYS A 223 23.73 29.89 -0.09
C LYS A 223 24.64 29.75 -1.29
N ALA A 224 25.28 28.61 -1.48
CA ALA A 224 26.21 28.36 -2.58
C ALA A 224 25.54 28.46 -3.97
N THR A 225 24.28 28.04 -4.08
CA THR A 225 23.47 28.18 -5.29
C THR A 225 23.13 29.65 -5.57
N LYS A 226 22.67 30.39 -4.53
CA LYS A 226 22.38 31.83 -4.64
C LYS A 226 23.61 32.62 -5.07
N ASP A 227 24.77 32.32 -4.50
CA ASP A 227 26.06 32.97 -4.77
C ASP A 227 26.72 32.46 -6.07
N LYS A 228 26.09 31.49 -6.78
CA LYS A 228 26.61 30.83 -7.99
C LYS A 228 28.00 30.20 -7.80
N THR A 229 28.27 29.72 -6.58
CA THR A 229 29.58 29.15 -6.20
C THR A 229 29.56 27.62 -6.06
N ILE A 230 28.39 26.99 -6.13
CA ILE A 230 28.22 25.56 -5.87
C ILE A 230 29.11 24.69 -6.78
N ASN A 231 29.24 25.07 -8.05
CA ASN A 231 30.09 24.37 -9.04
C ASN A 231 31.61 24.48 -8.74
N LYS A 232 32.02 25.30 -7.76
CA LYS A 232 33.41 25.39 -7.34
C LYS A 232 33.80 24.30 -6.33
N TYR A 233 32.83 23.55 -5.84
CA TYR A 233 33.03 22.53 -4.80
C TYR A 233 32.85 21.14 -5.39
N LYS A 234 33.77 20.23 -5.06
CA LYS A 234 33.72 18.83 -5.44
C LYS A 234 33.26 17.92 -4.28
N TYR A 235 33.64 18.29 -3.07
CA TYR A 235 33.31 17.52 -1.87
C TYR A 235 32.75 18.41 -0.76
N VAL A 236 31.73 17.95 -0.10
CA VAL A 236 31.18 18.53 1.13
C VAL A 236 31.24 17.48 2.23
N ASN A 237 31.98 17.74 3.28
CA ASN A 237 32.13 16.84 4.42
C ASN A 237 31.19 17.28 5.56
N LEU A 238 30.30 16.37 5.96
CA LEU A 238 29.32 16.49 7.03
C LEU A 238 29.58 15.53 8.18
N GLN A 239 30.76 14.88 8.24
CA GLN A 239 31.07 13.93 9.33
C GLN A 239 31.05 14.62 10.70
N ILE A 240 31.42 15.90 10.77
CA ILE A 240 31.30 16.74 11.96
C ILE A 240 29.97 17.50 11.86
N ALA A 241 28.99 17.09 12.69
CA ALA A 241 27.61 17.56 12.57
C ALA A 241 27.43 19.09 12.68
N SER A 242 28.31 19.76 13.40
CA SER A 242 28.25 21.23 13.60
C SER A 242 28.91 22.06 12.49
N GLN A 243 29.53 21.41 11.48
CA GLN A 243 30.34 22.11 10.46
C GLN A 243 30.04 21.55 9.06
N VAL A 244 30.11 22.41 8.05
CA VAL A 244 30.11 22.06 6.64
C VAL A 244 31.47 22.41 6.05
N ILE A 245 32.29 21.40 5.81
CA ILE A 245 33.64 21.58 5.27
C ILE A 245 33.63 21.28 3.79
N CYS A 246 34.01 22.25 2.95
CA CYS A 246 33.94 22.15 1.51
C CYS A 246 35.34 22.12 0.89
N THR A 247 35.54 21.19 -0.06
CA THR A 247 36.76 21.14 -0.89
C THR A 247 36.45 21.69 -2.25
N LYS A 248 37.20 22.68 -2.70
CA LYS A 248 37.08 23.24 -4.07
C LYS A 248 37.73 22.30 -5.10
N ILE A 249 37.31 22.47 -6.34
CA ILE A 249 37.91 21.83 -7.52
C ILE A 249 39.28 22.45 -7.77
#